data_0874b7f376fa4f7e49571c756f4365e4
#
_entry.id   0874b7f376fa4f7e49571c756f4365e4
#
_cell.length_a   1.000
_cell.length_b   1.000
_cell.length_c   1.000
_cell.angle_alpha   90.00
_cell.angle_beta   90.00
_cell.angle_gamma   90.00
#
_symmetry.space_group_name_H-M   'P 1'
#
loop_
_entity.id
_entity.type
_entity.pdbx_description
1 polymer ?
#
loop_
_entity_poly.entity_id
_entity_poly.type
_entity_poly.pdbx_seq_one_letter_code
_entity_poly.pdbx_strand_id
1 'polypeptide(L)'
;EAVLSYAEAHKWRTGGNPARWRGHLSAILPSPQKLKDRKHHSALPYSELPQFMGILSKTDGMGARALEMTILTATRTKESLGAKWSEIDLDNRVWTIPKERMKAGIEHRIPLSSQAMKILSQMAEHKMSDYVFPNRSNGKPMSNAGMSSVLKRLEHNDITVHGFRSTFRDYVAEKTNTPERTAEAALAHKLKDASEAAYQRGDL
;
A
#
# COMPACT_ATOMS: atom_id res chain seq x y z
N GLU A 1 25.99 -11.68 6.80
CA GLU A 1 25.77 -12.98 7.48
C GLU A 1 25.45 -14.08 6.44
N ALA A 2 24.37 -13.96 5.66
CA ALA A 2 23.90 -15.03 4.75
C ALA A 2 24.96 -15.54 3.76
N VAL A 3 25.68 -14.67 3.07
CA VAL A 3 26.72 -15.03 2.10
C VAL A 3 27.84 -15.87 2.75
N LEU A 4 28.31 -15.45 3.93
CA LEU A 4 29.36 -16.19 4.63
C LEU A 4 28.87 -17.50 5.23
N SER A 5 27.61 -17.56 5.68
CA SER A 5 27.01 -18.82 6.13
C SER A 5 26.80 -19.79 4.96
N TYR A 6 26.44 -19.30 3.78
CA TYR A 6 26.35 -20.10 2.57
C TYR A 6 27.74 -20.68 2.18
N ALA A 7 28.77 -19.84 2.18
CA ALA A 7 30.14 -20.29 1.89
C ALA A 7 30.67 -21.31 2.92
N GLU A 8 30.31 -21.17 4.19
CA GLU A 8 30.64 -22.13 5.26
C GLU A 8 29.92 -23.47 5.03
N ALA A 9 28.61 -23.45 4.72
CA ALA A 9 27.84 -24.64 4.43
C ALA A 9 28.37 -25.42 3.20
N HIS A 10 28.87 -24.72 2.19
CA HIS A 10 29.49 -25.30 1.00
C HIS A 10 30.99 -25.64 1.17
N LYS A 11 31.54 -25.51 2.39
CA LYS A 11 32.96 -25.74 2.68
C LYS A 11 33.95 -24.93 1.83
N TRP A 12 33.50 -23.77 1.31
CA TRP A 12 34.37 -22.84 0.55
C TRP A 12 35.23 -21.95 1.47
N ARG A 13 34.95 -21.96 2.76
CA ARG A 13 35.76 -21.33 3.80
C ARG A 13 35.81 -22.18 5.05
N THR A 14 36.86 -21.99 5.83
CA THR A 14 37.07 -22.60 7.17
C THR A 14 36.82 -21.53 8.26
N GLY A 15 36.45 -21.99 9.46
CA GLY A 15 36.17 -21.14 10.61
C GLY A 15 34.75 -20.56 10.62
N GLY A 16 34.30 -20.16 11.80
CA GLY A 16 32.96 -19.64 12.03
C GLY A 16 32.66 -18.32 11.28
N ASN A 17 31.40 -18.06 11.03
CA ASN A 17 30.98 -16.84 10.33
C ASN A 17 31.19 -15.58 11.20
N PRO A 18 32.16 -14.70 10.88
CA PRO A 18 32.43 -13.48 11.66
C PRO A 18 31.29 -12.45 11.58
N ALA A 19 30.39 -12.58 10.62
CA ALA A 19 29.20 -11.73 10.49
C ALA A 19 27.96 -12.35 11.15
N ARG A 20 28.11 -13.39 11.98
CA ARG A 20 26.99 -13.97 12.72
C ARG A 20 26.39 -12.93 13.67
N TRP A 21 25.08 -12.68 13.51
CA TRP A 21 24.42 -11.71 14.37
C TRP A 21 24.18 -12.26 15.78
N ARG A 22 23.44 -13.38 15.89
CA ARG A 22 23.09 -14.01 17.17
C ARG A 22 24.32 -14.65 17.81
N GLY A 23 24.55 -14.32 19.08
CA GLY A 23 25.65 -14.88 19.87
C GLY A 23 27.04 -14.37 19.46
N HIS A 24 27.14 -13.34 18.59
CA HIS A 24 28.40 -12.72 18.21
C HIS A 24 28.23 -11.20 18.07
N LEU A 25 27.85 -10.68 16.90
CA LEU A 25 27.76 -9.23 16.69
C LEU A 25 26.69 -8.56 17.54
N SER A 26 25.62 -9.26 17.91
CA SER A 26 24.59 -8.74 18.83
C SER A 26 25.08 -8.42 20.24
N ALA A 27 26.26 -8.94 20.64
CA ALA A 27 26.86 -8.63 21.94
C ALA A 27 27.66 -7.31 21.93
N ILE A 28 28.12 -6.88 20.75
CA ILE A 28 29.02 -5.72 20.59
C ILE A 28 28.41 -4.59 19.76
N LEU A 29 27.36 -4.85 18.99
CA LEU A 29 26.72 -3.85 18.15
C LEU A 29 25.25 -3.63 18.59
N PRO A 30 24.77 -2.37 18.55
CA PRO A 30 23.36 -2.10 18.76
C PRO A 30 22.52 -2.75 17.68
N SER A 31 21.32 -3.19 18.02
CA SER A 31 20.45 -3.86 17.04
C SER A 31 20.15 -2.93 15.86
N PRO A 32 20.12 -3.43 14.61
CA PRO A 32 19.80 -2.62 13.41
C PRO A 32 18.44 -1.90 13.50
N GLN A 33 17.52 -2.43 14.29
CA GLN A 33 16.21 -1.81 14.55
C GLN A 33 16.31 -0.56 15.43
N LYS A 34 17.28 -0.49 16.36
CA LYS A 34 17.53 0.68 17.21
C LYS A 34 18.24 1.80 16.45
N LEU A 35 19.00 1.47 15.40
CA LEU A 35 19.73 2.44 14.58
C LEU A 35 18.86 3.06 13.48
N LYS A 36 17.74 2.44 13.12
CA LYS A 36 16.77 3.02 12.20
C LYS A 36 15.81 3.89 12.99
N ASP A 37 16.06 5.19 13.00
CA ASP A 37 14.97 6.14 13.23
C ASP A 37 13.83 5.76 12.28
N ARG A 38 12.73 5.26 12.84
CA ARG A 38 11.51 5.00 12.07
C ARG A 38 10.95 6.37 11.68
N LYS A 39 11.48 6.95 10.60
CA LYS A 39 10.83 8.10 9.98
C LYS A 39 9.46 7.59 9.51
N HIS A 40 8.42 8.10 10.12
CA HIS A 40 7.07 7.93 9.61
C HIS A 40 7.03 8.48 8.18
N HIS A 41 6.29 7.81 7.30
CA HIS A 41 6.04 8.38 5.98
C HIS A 41 5.31 9.71 6.17
N SER A 42 5.89 10.79 5.66
CA SER A 42 5.24 12.09 5.68
C SER A 42 3.88 11.98 5.00
N ALA A 43 2.85 12.49 5.66
CA ALA A 43 1.46 12.37 5.28
C ALA A 43 0.85 13.76 5.12
N LEU A 44 -0.11 13.90 4.20
CA LEU A 44 -0.92 15.10 4.09
C LEU A 44 -1.87 15.17 5.31
N PRO A 45 -1.98 16.32 6.01
CA PRO A 45 -3.01 16.48 7.02
C PRO A 45 -4.41 16.22 6.45
N TYR A 46 -5.25 15.49 7.17
CA TYR A 46 -6.60 15.15 6.65
C TYR A 46 -7.47 16.40 6.42
N SER A 47 -7.20 17.51 7.11
CA SER A 47 -7.88 18.81 6.89
C SER A 47 -7.60 19.40 5.50
N GLU A 48 -6.46 19.08 4.89
CA GLU A 48 -6.06 19.55 3.56
C GLU A 48 -6.50 18.59 2.45
N LEU A 49 -6.89 17.35 2.80
CA LEU A 49 -7.26 16.33 1.84
C LEU A 49 -8.39 16.75 0.89
N PRO A 50 -9.49 17.42 1.31
CA PRO A 50 -10.54 17.84 0.40
C PRO A 50 -10.03 18.79 -0.71
N GLN A 51 -9.18 19.76 -0.35
CA GLN A 51 -8.58 20.68 -1.31
C GLN A 51 -7.66 19.94 -2.28
N PHE A 52 -6.79 19.07 -1.76
CA PHE A 52 -5.90 18.25 -2.56
C PHE A 52 -6.68 17.37 -3.57
N MET A 53 -7.73 16.68 -3.10
CA MET A 53 -8.59 15.84 -3.97
C MET A 53 -9.30 16.68 -5.05
N GLY A 54 -9.71 17.91 -4.73
CA GLY A 54 -10.29 18.84 -5.69
C GLY A 54 -9.33 19.22 -6.83
N ILE A 55 -8.04 19.36 -6.54
CA ILE A 55 -6.98 19.60 -7.53
C ILE A 55 -6.67 18.29 -8.29
N LEU A 56 -6.49 17.20 -7.57
CA LEU A 56 -6.14 15.90 -8.15
C LEU A 56 -7.19 15.39 -9.15
N SER A 57 -8.47 15.58 -8.85
CA SER A 57 -9.58 15.18 -9.73
C SER A 57 -9.57 15.90 -11.08
N LYS A 58 -9.01 17.10 -11.14
CA LYS A 58 -8.84 17.90 -12.38
C LYS A 58 -7.48 17.67 -13.05
N THR A 59 -6.60 16.93 -12.42
CA THR A 59 -5.25 16.66 -12.93
C THR A 59 -5.29 15.51 -13.94
N ASP A 60 -4.80 15.73 -15.14
CA ASP A 60 -4.78 14.72 -16.18
C ASP A 60 -3.72 13.63 -15.99
N GLY A 61 -4.00 12.47 -16.56
CA GLY A 61 -3.07 11.37 -16.70
C GLY A 61 -3.37 10.18 -15.81
N MET A 62 -2.92 9.02 -16.28
CA MET A 62 -3.12 7.71 -15.62
C MET A 62 -2.61 7.69 -14.17
N GLY A 63 -1.47 8.36 -13.92
CA GLY A 63 -0.90 8.46 -12.57
C GLY A 63 -1.80 9.22 -11.60
N ALA A 64 -2.51 10.26 -12.07
CA ALA A 64 -3.46 11.02 -11.25
C ALA A 64 -4.68 10.16 -10.90
N ARG A 65 -5.25 9.44 -11.87
CA ARG A 65 -6.37 8.53 -11.61
C ARG A 65 -5.99 7.38 -10.67
N ALA A 66 -4.78 6.80 -10.84
CA ALA A 66 -4.27 5.78 -9.94
C ALA A 66 -4.06 6.30 -8.51
N LEU A 67 -3.52 7.52 -8.36
CA LEU A 67 -3.33 8.16 -7.05
C LEU A 67 -4.68 8.45 -6.39
N GLU A 68 -5.64 8.99 -7.12
CA GLU A 68 -6.98 9.27 -6.63
C GLU A 68 -7.68 8.00 -6.14
N MET A 69 -7.62 6.92 -6.93
CA MET A 69 -8.14 5.61 -6.54
C MET A 69 -7.45 5.07 -5.29
N THR A 70 -6.13 5.19 -5.20
CA THR A 70 -5.35 4.76 -4.03
C THR A 70 -5.78 5.49 -2.75
N ILE A 71 -6.04 6.78 -2.83
CA ILE A 71 -6.51 7.59 -1.69
C ILE A 71 -7.92 7.17 -1.29
N LEU A 72 -8.85 7.07 -2.26
CA LEU A 72 -10.26 6.73 -2.01
C LEU A 72 -10.45 5.34 -1.42
N THR A 73 -9.53 4.41 -1.69
CA THR A 73 -9.60 3.02 -1.22
C THR A 73 -8.63 2.72 -0.08
N ALA A 74 -7.79 3.68 0.30
CA ALA A 74 -6.73 3.52 1.27
C ALA A 74 -5.81 2.30 1.03
N THR A 75 -5.70 1.83 -0.23
CA THR A 75 -4.90 0.67 -0.63
C THR A 75 -3.40 0.98 -0.65
N ARG A 76 -2.58 -0.05 -0.67
CA ARG A 76 -1.14 0.12 -0.88
C ARG A 76 -0.84 0.40 -2.35
N THR A 77 0.20 1.17 -2.59
CA THR A 77 0.67 1.53 -3.95
C THR A 77 0.70 0.33 -4.92
N LYS A 78 1.25 -0.81 -4.50
CA LYS A 78 1.32 -2.02 -5.35
C LYS A 78 -0.05 -2.65 -5.61
N GLU A 79 -0.97 -2.52 -4.67
CA GLU A 79 -2.33 -3.02 -4.81
C GLU A 79 -3.07 -2.22 -5.88
N SER A 80 -3.04 -0.89 -5.81
CA SER A 80 -3.68 -0.02 -6.82
C SER A 80 -3.03 -0.14 -8.20
N LEU A 81 -1.70 -0.08 -8.28
CA LEU A 81 -1.01 -0.16 -9.59
C LEU A 81 -1.18 -1.51 -10.28
N GLY A 82 -1.36 -2.58 -9.51
CA GLY A 82 -1.60 -3.91 -10.04
C GLY A 82 -3.08 -4.27 -10.17
N ALA A 83 -4.02 -3.33 -9.97
CA ALA A 83 -5.46 -3.58 -10.07
C ALA A 83 -5.84 -4.10 -11.46
N LYS A 84 -6.58 -5.21 -11.49
CA LYS A 84 -7.08 -5.82 -12.73
C LYS A 84 -8.58 -5.64 -12.84
N TRP A 85 -9.07 -5.54 -14.05
CA TRP A 85 -10.50 -5.47 -14.32
C TRP A 85 -11.26 -6.70 -13.80
N SER A 86 -10.61 -7.87 -13.82
CA SER A 86 -11.19 -9.11 -13.27
C SER A 86 -11.42 -9.11 -11.76
N GLU A 87 -10.85 -8.14 -11.05
CA GLU A 87 -11.00 -7.96 -9.61
C GLU A 87 -12.12 -6.98 -9.25
N ILE A 88 -12.67 -6.26 -10.24
CA ILE A 88 -13.65 -5.20 -10.05
C ILE A 88 -15.05 -5.71 -10.39
N ASP A 89 -15.91 -5.76 -9.42
CA ASP A 89 -17.34 -5.96 -9.59
C ASP A 89 -18.03 -4.58 -9.59
N LEU A 90 -18.35 -4.10 -10.78
CA LEU A 90 -18.97 -2.79 -10.96
C LEU A 90 -20.43 -2.78 -10.51
N ASP A 91 -21.13 -3.89 -10.61
CA ASP A 91 -22.56 -4.00 -10.27
C ASP A 91 -22.73 -3.97 -8.75
N ASN A 92 -21.92 -4.74 -8.03
CA ASN A 92 -21.92 -4.78 -6.56
C ASN A 92 -21.02 -3.69 -5.93
N ARG A 93 -20.29 -2.91 -6.74
CA ARG A 93 -19.37 -1.86 -6.29
C ARG A 93 -18.31 -2.37 -5.32
N VAL A 94 -17.69 -3.50 -5.64
CA VAL A 94 -16.66 -4.13 -4.82
C VAL A 94 -15.40 -4.37 -5.64
N TRP A 95 -14.26 -4.04 -5.06
CA TRP A 95 -12.95 -4.47 -5.56
C TRP A 95 -12.40 -5.56 -4.67
N THR A 96 -12.24 -6.77 -5.22
CA THR A 96 -11.69 -7.92 -4.50
C THR A 96 -10.25 -8.16 -4.92
N ILE A 97 -9.31 -7.86 -4.02
CA ILE A 97 -7.88 -8.10 -4.23
C ILE A 97 -7.56 -9.53 -3.77
N PRO A 98 -7.11 -10.42 -4.67
CA PRO A 98 -6.84 -11.80 -4.30
C PRO A 98 -5.63 -11.91 -3.37
N LYS A 99 -5.61 -12.95 -2.54
CA LYS A 99 -4.59 -13.18 -1.50
C LYS A 99 -3.15 -13.17 -2.01
N GLU A 100 -2.92 -13.61 -3.24
CA GLU A 100 -1.61 -13.67 -3.89
C GLU A 100 -1.00 -12.27 -4.11
N ARG A 101 -1.85 -11.24 -4.21
CA ARG A 101 -1.44 -9.85 -4.35
C ARG A 101 -1.33 -9.11 -3.02
N MET A 102 -1.87 -9.69 -1.95
CA MET A 102 -1.90 -9.08 -0.63
C MET A 102 -0.65 -9.40 0.18
N LYS A 103 -0.05 -8.38 0.81
CA LYS A 103 1.11 -8.57 1.70
C LYS A 103 0.80 -9.51 2.88
N ALA A 104 -0.45 -9.52 3.33
CA ALA A 104 -0.90 -10.37 4.44
C ALA A 104 -1.21 -11.81 4.00
N GLY A 105 -1.34 -12.09 2.68
CA GLY A 105 -1.75 -13.37 2.15
C GLY A 105 -3.23 -13.70 2.40
N ILE A 106 -4.06 -12.69 2.65
CA ILE A 106 -5.50 -12.78 2.88
C ILE A 106 -6.18 -11.92 1.83
N GLU A 107 -7.25 -12.43 1.21
CA GLU A 107 -8.10 -11.66 0.29
C GLU A 107 -8.60 -10.38 0.96
N HIS A 108 -8.71 -9.31 0.18
CA HIS A 108 -9.20 -8.04 0.69
C HIS A 108 -10.32 -7.49 -0.21
N ARG A 109 -11.51 -7.31 0.35
CA ARG A 109 -12.68 -6.76 -0.31
C ARG A 109 -12.87 -5.31 0.08
N ILE A 110 -12.97 -4.44 -0.92
CA ILE A 110 -13.04 -3.00 -0.75
C ILE A 110 -14.34 -2.48 -1.36
N PRO A 111 -15.25 -1.93 -0.56
CA PRO A 111 -16.42 -1.25 -1.08
C PRO A 111 -15.99 0.00 -1.87
N LEU A 112 -16.57 0.19 -3.04
CA LEU A 112 -16.23 1.30 -3.93
C LEU A 112 -17.20 2.46 -3.74
N SER A 113 -16.67 3.61 -3.33
CA SER A 113 -17.43 4.86 -3.26
C SER A 113 -17.89 5.32 -4.65
N SER A 114 -18.88 6.21 -4.72
CA SER A 114 -19.33 6.78 -5.99
C SER A 114 -18.21 7.49 -6.76
N GLN A 115 -17.24 8.10 -6.05
CA GLN A 115 -16.06 8.70 -6.67
C GLN A 115 -15.13 7.66 -7.27
N ALA A 116 -14.86 6.56 -6.56
CA ALA A 116 -14.07 5.45 -7.08
C ALA A 116 -14.74 4.82 -8.31
N MET A 117 -16.06 4.63 -8.28
CA MET A 117 -16.84 4.14 -9.43
C MET A 117 -16.73 5.08 -10.64
N LYS A 118 -16.77 6.39 -10.43
CA LYS A 118 -16.59 7.37 -11.52
C LYS A 118 -15.22 7.23 -12.19
N ILE A 119 -14.16 7.05 -11.40
CA ILE A 119 -12.80 6.81 -11.94
C ILE A 119 -12.79 5.53 -12.76
N LEU A 120 -13.34 4.44 -12.23
CA LEU A 120 -13.37 3.16 -12.92
C LEU A 120 -14.17 3.23 -14.23
N SER A 121 -15.32 3.92 -14.27
CA SER A 121 -16.09 4.13 -15.49
C SER A 121 -15.27 4.87 -16.55
N GLN A 122 -14.59 5.96 -16.16
CA GLN A 122 -13.70 6.69 -17.08
C GLN A 122 -12.55 5.81 -17.60
N MET A 123 -11.98 4.97 -16.76
CA MET A 123 -10.91 4.05 -17.17
C MET A 123 -11.42 2.94 -18.08
N ALA A 124 -12.67 2.49 -17.90
CA ALA A 124 -13.28 1.46 -18.72
C ALA A 124 -13.55 1.93 -20.17
N GLU A 125 -13.91 3.21 -20.38
CA GLU A 125 -14.08 3.82 -21.71
C GLU A 125 -12.79 3.75 -22.55
N HIS A 126 -11.63 3.69 -21.89
CA HIS A 126 -10.31 3.68 -22.51
C HIS A 126 -9.51 2.43 -22.15
N LYS A 127 -10.19 1.31 -21.92
CA LYS A 127 -9.55 0.05 -21.53
C LYS A 127 -8.53 -0.39 -22.57
N MET A 128 -7.26 -0.46 -22.16
CA MET A 128 -6.13 -0.79 -23.03
C MET A 128 -5.47 -2.14 -22.68
N SER A 129 -5.76 -2.70 -21.52
CA SER A 129 -5.16 -3.95 -21.04
C SER A 129 -6.03 -4.58 -19.94
N ASP A 130 -5.54 -5.68 -19.36
CA ASP A 130 -6.18 -6.32 -18.19
C ASP A 130 -6.07 -5.46 -16.91
N TYR A 131 -5.14 -4.50 -16.88
CA TYR A 131 -4.95 -3.63 -15.73
C TYR A 131 -5.82 -2.38 -15.83
N VAL A 132 -6.29 -1.92 -14.67
CA VAL A 132 -7.09 -0.68 -14.57
C VAL A 132 -6.22 0.56 -14.85
N PHE A 133 -4.96 0.54 -14.38
CA PHE A 133 -4.00 1.64 -14.55
C PHE A 133 -2.74 1.17 -15.28
N PRO A 134 -2.83 0.87 -16.58
CA PRO A 134 -1.70 0.39 -17.35
C PRO A 134 -0.70 1.50 -17.68
N ASN A 135 0.55 1.11 -17.88
CA ASN A 135 1.52 1.93 -18.59
C ASN A 135 1.11 1.97 -20.07
N ARG A 136 0.94 3.16 -20.63
CA ARG A 136 0.49 3.37 -22.02
C ARG A 136 1.40 2.77 -23.07
N SER A 137 2.71 2.63 -22.78
CA SER A 137 3.68 2.15 -23.77
C SER A 137 3.68 0.62 -23.94
N ASN A 138 3.30 -0.14 -22.90
CA ASN A 138 3.45 -1.61 -22.92
C ASN A 138 2.29 -2.39 -22.29
N GLY A 139 1.24 -1.71 -21.85
CA GLY A 139 0.05 -2.34 -21.25
C GLY A 139 0.29 -3.02 -19.88
N LYS A 140 1.52 -3.00 -19.36
CA LYS A 140 1.86 -3.56 -18.04
C LYS A 140 1.46 -2.61 -16.91
N PRO A 141 1.46 -3.05 -15.63
CA PRO A 141 1.24 -2.14 -14.52
C PRO A 141 2.18 -0.95 -14.55
N MET A 142 1.68 0.23 -14.21
CA MET A 142 2.49 1.43 -14.07
C MET A 142 3.50 1.27 -12.93
N SER A 143 4.66 1.90 -13.03
CA SER A 143 5.65 1.93 -11.96
C SER A 143 5.23 2.83 -10.80
N ASN A 144 5.81 2.62 -9.62
CA ASN A 144 5.58 3.47 -8.45
C ASN A 144 5.88 4.96 -8.72
N ALA A 145 6.80 5.24 -9.65
CA ALA A 145 7.13 6.61 -10.05
C ALA A 145 5.94 7.35 -10.67
N GLY A 146 4.98 6.63 -11.26
CA GLY A 146 3.80 7.24 -11.88
C GLY A 146 2.97 8.09 -10.93
N MET A 147 2.64 7.57 -9.75
CA MET A 147 1.91 8.35 -8.73
C MET A 147 2.80 9.37 -8.01
N SER A 148 4.05 9.01 -7.72
CA SER A 148 4.99 9.95 -7.06
C SER A 148 5.31 11.17 -7.94
N SER A 149 5.34 11.02 -9.27
CA SER A 149 5.52 12.15 -10.18
C SER A 149 4.32 13.11 -10.18
N VAL A 150 3.12 12.61 -9.89
CA VAL A 150 1.92 13.47 -9.72
C VAL A 150 2.09 14.34 -8.47
N LEU A 151 2.50 13.77 -7.35
CA LEU A 151 2.77 14.54 -6.13
C LEU A 151 3.78 15.66 -6.38
N LYS A 152 4.90 15.33 -7.05
CA LYS A 152 5.92 16.32 -7.42
C LYS A 152 5.37 17.43 -8.32
N ARG A 153 4.55 17.08 -9.32
CA ARG A 153 3.93 18.05 -10.23
C ARG A 153 2.93 18.98 -9.51
N LEU A 154 2.31 18.48 -8.44
CA LEU A 154 1.41 19.26 -7.57
C LEU A 154 2.16 19.94 -6.42
N GLU A 155 3.50 19.98 -6.46
CA GLU A 155 4.39 20.62 -5.48
C GLU A 155 4.36 20.00 -4.07
N HIS A 156 3.78 18.81 -3.91
CA HIS A 156 3.78 18.04 -2.67
C HIS A 156 4.99 17.11 -2.60
N ASN A 157 6.19 17.68 -2.46
CA ASN A 157 7.46 16.93 -2.39
C ASN A 157 7.77 16.34 -1.01
N ASP A 158 7.07 16.83 -0.01
CA ASP A 158 7.23 16.51 1.41
C ASP A 158 6.40 15.29 1.86
N ILE A 159 5.42 14.86 1.06
CA ILE A 159 4.55 13.73 1.35
C ILE A 159 4.81 12.53 0.42
N THR A 160 4.31 11.39 0.82
CA THR A 160 4.43 10.15 0.03
C THR A 160 3.04 9.56 -0.29
N VAL A 161 2.95 8.79 -1.38
CA VAL A 161 1.71 8.04 -1.69
C VAL A 161 1.30 7.13 -0.52
N HIS A 162 2.26 6.53 0.18
CA HIS A 162 1.97 5.71 1.35
C HIS A 162 1.46 6.53 2.54
N GLY A 163 1.84 7.79 2.66
CA GLY A 163 1.40 8.71 3.71
C GLY A 163 -0.11 8.91 3.75
N PHE A 164 -0.81 8.83 2.61
CA PHE A 164 -2.28 8.94 2.60
C PHE A 164 -3.00 7.87 3.42
N ARG A 165 -2.36 6.73 3.68
CA ARG A 165 -2.91 5.72 4.60
C ARG A 165 -2.83 6.20 6.06
N SER A 166 -1.80 6.98 6.40
CA SER A 166 -1.74 7.66 7.70
C SER A 166 -2.79 8.75 7.78
N THR A 167 -2.94 9.57 6.72
CA THR A 167 -4.02 10.58 6.60
C THR A 167 -5.40 9.95 6.87
N PHE A 168 -5.69 8.79 6.25
CA PHE A 168 -6.94 8.06 6.49
C PHE A 168 -7.07 7.61 7.94
N ARG A 169 -6.02 7.02 8.52
CA ARG A 169 -6.03 6.52 9.89
C ARG A 169 -6.24 7.66 10.89
N ASP A 170 -5.55 8.79 10.71
CA ASP A 170 -5.66 9.97 11.57
C ASP A 170 -7.08 10.55 11.51
N TYR A 171 -7.67 10.65 10.30
CA TYR A 171 -9.05 11.08 10.12
C TYR A 171 -10.04 10.17 10.86
N VAL A 172 -9.91 8.85 10.68
CA VAL A 172 -10.82 7.90 11.33
C VAL A 172 -10.71 7.99 12.85
N ALA A 173 -9.49 8.08 13.38
CA ALA A 173 -9.23 8.14 14.82
C ALA A 173 -9.73 9.46 15.45
N GLU A 174 -9.62 10.59 14.75
CA GLU A 174 -9.91 11.90 15.33
C GLU A 174 -11.32 12.44 15.00
N LYS A 175 -11.92 11.98 13.90
CA LYS A 175 -13.17 12.57 13.35
C LYS A 175 -14.32 11.59 13.25
N THR A 176 -14.12 10.32 13.60
CA THR A 176 -15.19 9.32 13.54
C THR A 176 -15.26 8.49 14.82
N ASN A 177 -16.39 7.84 15.05
CA ASN A 177 -16.58 6.87 16.12
C ASN A 177 -16.31 5.43 15.64
N THR A 178 -15.60 5.27 14.52
CA THR A 178 -15.29 3.97 13.94
C THR A 178 -14.33 3.19 14.86
N PRO A 179 -14.64 1.96 15.25
CA PRO A 179 -13.74 1.15 16.04
C PRO A 179 -12.36 0.98 15.37
N GLU A 180 -11.27 1.03 16.13
CA GLU A 180 -9.90 0.90 15.60
C GLU A 180 -9.74 -0.35 14.74
N ARG A 181 -10.34 -1.48 15.16
CA ARG A 181 -10.29 -2.73 14.39
C ARG A 181 -10.89 -2.59 12.98
N THR A 182 -11.96 -1.82 12.82
CA THR A 182 -12.58 -1.57 11.50
C THR A 182 -11.67 -0.74 10.62
N ALA A 183 -11.01 0.27 11.17
CA ALA A 183 -10.01 1.06 10.47
C ALA A 183 -8.79 0.22 10.05
N GLU A 184 -8.30 -0.66 10.93
CA GLU A 184 -7.19 -1.57 10.63
C GLU A 184 -7.59 -2.63 9.57
N ALA A 185 -8.84 -3.12 9.60
CA ALA A 185 -9.37 -4.01 8.58
C ALA A 185 -9.47 -3.31 7.22
N ALA A 186 -9.98 -2.07 7.15
CA ALA A 186 -10.01 -1.26 5.93
C ALA A 186 -8.61 -1.04 5.35
N LEU A 187 -7.59 -0.96 6.19
CA LEU A 187 -6.19 -0.87 5.79
C LEU A 187 -5.55 -2.24 5.47
N ALA A 188 -6.28 -3.35 5.55
CA ALA A 188 -5.74 -4.70 5.43
C ALA A 188 -4.49 -4.92 6.30
N HIS A 189 -4.52 -4.42 7.53
CA HIS A 189 -3.51 -4.69 8.53
C HIS A 189 -3.82 -6.01 9.23
N LYS A 190 -2.77 -6.78 9.58
CA LYS A 190 -2.95 -7.95 10.44
C LYS A 190 -3.37 -7.48 11.83
N LEU A 191 -4.39 -8.11 12.39
CA LEU A 191 -4.71 -7.94 13.80
C LEU A 191 -3.49 -8.30 14.64
N LYS A 192 -3.21 -7.51 15.65
CA LYS A 192 -2.04 -7.71 16.53
C LYS A 192 -2.21 -8.93 17.43
N ASP A 193 -3.45 -9.31 17.70
CA ASP A 193 -3.79 -10.45 18.55
C ASP A 193 -4.25 -11.64 17.71
N ALA A 194 -3.50 -12.77 17.84
CA ALA A 194 -3.83 -14.02 17.16
C ALA A 194 -5.16 -14.61 17.67
N SER A 195 -5.53 -14.32 18.91
CA SER A 195 -6.81 -14.76 19.50
C SER A 195 -7.99 -14.03 18.84
N GLU A 196 -7.91 -12.71 18.63
CA GLU A 196 -8.93 -11.94 17.91
C GLU A 196 -9.08 -12.40 16.47
N ALA A 197 -7.96 -12.72 15.80
CA ALA A 197 -7.98 -13.20 14.41
C ALA A 197 -8.72 -14.54 14.26
N ALA A 198 -8.69 -15.41 15.28
CA ALA A 198 -9.36 -16.72 15.28
C ALA A 198 -10.89 -16.62 15.39
N TYR A 199 -11.41 -15.52 15.95
CA TYR A 199 -12.86 -15.31 16.12
C TYR A 199 -13.51 -14.55 14.96
N GLN A 200 -12.72 -13.99 14.03
CA GLN A 200 -13.26 -13.33 12.84
C GLN A 200 -13.68 -14.34 11.78
N ARG A 201 -14.96 -14.72 11.75
CA ARG A 201 -15.56 -15.62 10.76
C ARG A 201 -16.51 -14.90 9.78
N GLY A 202 -16.62 -13.59 9.81
CA GLY A 202 -17.51 -12.81 8.96
C GLY A 202 -16.80 -11.70 8.21
N ASP A 203 -17.39 -11.30 7.06
CA ASP A 203 -17.06 -10.04 6.39
C ASP A 203 -17.49 -8.87 7.30
N LEU A 204 -16.61 -7.93 7.56
CA LEU A 204 -16.90 -6.69 8.27
C LEU A 204 -17.59 -5.70 7.34
#